data_0bbf2a36f0a9052d25ecfb06197fd51c
#
_entry.id   0bbf2a36f0a9052d25ecfb06197fd51c
#
_cell.length_a   1.000
_cell.length_b   1.000
_cell.length_c   1.000
_cell.angle_alpha   90.00
_cell.angle_beta   90.00
_cell.angle_gamma   90.00
#
_symmetry.space_group_name_H-M   'P 1'
#
loop_
_entity.id
_entity.type
_entity.pdbx_description
1 polymer ?
#
loop_
_entity_poly.entity_id
_entity_poly.type
_entity_poly.pdbx_seq_one_letter_code
_entity_poly.pdbx_strand_id
1 'polypeptide(L)'
;MSGASLVIGSTGLIGKKLIFELAKKDSEVIAIARRPISNLPKNVSLLNINFDDFFENGSLPSCDHIYICLGTTIKKAGSQSEFKKVDFDYCVSFAKKAREAGATKISLVSSVGANPYVKNFYLKTKGEVEEEIKKIDFHSINIFRP
;
A
#
# COMPACT_ATOMS: atom_id res chain seq x y z
N MET A 1 -21.23 6.89 -8.83
CA MET A 1 -19.93 7.48 -9.19
C MET A 1 -18.81 6.67 -8.55
N SER A 2 -17.96 6.11 -9.36
CA SER A 2 -16.83 5.35 -8.83
C SER A 2 -15.72 6.31 -8.42
N GLY A 3 -15.15 6.09 -7.24
CA GLY A 3 -13.99 6.84 -6.80
C GLY A 3 -12.70 6.26 -7.35
N ALA A 4 -11.60 6.89 -7.02
CA ALA A 4 -10.29 6.48 -7.48
C ALA A 4 -9.80 5.22 -6.76
N SER A 5 -8.97 4.46 -7.45
CA SER A 5 -8.14 3.41 -6.87
C SER A 5 -6.75 3.96 -6.62
N LEU A 6 -6.25 3.84 -5.40
CA LEU A 6 -4.90 4.24 -5.04
C LEU A 6 -4.00 3.01 -5.00
N VAL A 7 -2.82 3.11 -5.60
CA VAL A 7 -1.82 2.03 -5.56
C VAL A 7 -0.54 2.55 -4.95
N ILE A 8 -0.12 1.97 -3.83
CA ILE A 8 1.13 2.28 -3.15
C ILE A 8 2.10 1.13 -3.39
N GLY A 9 3.36 1.45 -3.63
CA GLY A 9 4.34 0.47 -4.10
C GLY A 9 4.31 0.33 -5.61
N SER A 10 4.02 1.43 -6.29
CA SER A 10 3.75 1.49 -7.73
C SER A 10 4.96 1.14 -8.60
N THR A 11 6.17 1.23 -8.06
CA THR A 11 7.40 0.90 -8.77
C THR A 11 7.82 -0.56 -8.61
N GLY A 12 7.18 -1.29 -7.68
CA GLY A 12 7.46 -2.69 -7.45
C GLY A 12 6.84 -3.60 -8.50
N LEU A 13 7.21 -4.87 -8.46
CA LEU A 13 6.74 -5.86 -9.44
C LEU A 13 5.22 -5.98 -9.48
N ILE A 14 4.60 -6.16 -8.32
CA ILE A 14 3.15 -6.36 -8.24
C ILE A 14 2.43 -5.03 -8.49
N GLY A 15 2.86 -3.96 -7.83
CA GLY A 15 2.21 -2.65 -7.96
C GLY A 15 2.21 -2.12 -9.38
N LYS A 16 3.32 -2.27 -10.09
CA LYS A 16 3.42 -1.84 -11.49
C LYS A 16 2.44 -2.59 -12.38
N LYS A 17 2.39 -3.90 -12.25
CA LYS A 17 1.44 -4.72 -13.02
C LYS A 17 -0.01 -4.38 -12.68
N LEU A 18 -0.29 -4.18 -11.40
CA LEU A 18 -1.63 -3.85 -10.93
C LEU A 18 -2.13 -2.54 -11.53
N ILE A 19 -1.28 -1.52 -11.62
CA ILE A 19 -1.64 -0.24 -12.22
C ILE A 19 -2.15 -0.44 -13.65
N PHE A 20 -1.44 -1.22 -14.46
CA PHE A 20 -1.85 -1.47 -15.85
C PHE A 20 -3.15 -2.27 -15.91
N GLU A 21 -3.35 -3.22 -15.03
CA GLU A 21 -4.60 -3.99 -15.00
C GLU A 21 -5.80 -3.15 -14.55
N LEU A 22 -5.63 -2.32 -13.54
CA LEU A 22 -6.69 -1.42 -13.08
C LEU A 22 -7.05 -0.38 -14.15
N ALA A 23 -6.06 0.11 -14.88
CA ALA A 23 -6.28 1.10 -15.93
C ALA A 23 -7.18 0.58 -17.05
N LYS A 24 -7.16 -0.73 -17.31
CA LYS A 24 -8.02 -1.36 -18.32
C LYS A 24 -9.50 -1.33 -17.97
N LYS A 25 -9.85 -1.07 -16.72
CA LYS A 25 -11.24 -1.09 -16.23
C LYS A 25 -11.89 0.29 -16.26
N ASP A 26 -11.31 1.23 -16.96
CA ASP A 26 -11.82 2.61 -17.12
C ASP A 26 -12.02 3.36 -15.79
N SER A 27 -11.35 2.93 -14.74
CA SER A 27 -11.39 3.58 -13.45
C SER A 27 -10.25 4.59 -13.34
N GLU A 28 -10.46 5.63 -12.54
CA GLU A 28 -9.38 6.53 -12.19
C GLU A 28 -8.40 5.79 -11.28
N VAL A 29 -7.13 5.78 -11.64
CA VAL A 29 -6.07 5.16 -10.88
C VAL A 29 -5.05 6.21 -10.49
N ILE A 30 -4.69 6.25 -9.22
CA ILE A 30 -3.65 7.15 -8.71
C ILE A 30 -2.51 6.29 -8.20
N ALA A 31 -1.38 6.37 -8.90
CA ALA A 31 -0.16 5.71 -8.48
C ALA A 31 0.59 6.61 -7.50
N ILE A 32 0.92 6.08 -6.33
CA ILE A 32 1.65 6.83 -5.31
C ILE A 32 3.08 6.30 -5.25
N ALA A 33 4.05 7.18 -5.43
CA ALA A 33 5.45 6.80 -5.50
C ALA A 33 6.35 7.89 -4.95
N ARG A 34 7.56 7.49 -4.55
CA ARG A 34 8.61 8.40 -4.10
C ARG A 34 9.45 8.93 -5.25
N ARG A 35 9.33 8.31 -6.43
CA ARG A 35 10.10 8.66 -7.62
C ARG A 35 9.16 8.79 -8.81
N PRO A 36 9.53 9.60 -9.81
CA PRO A 36 8.76 9.69 -11.04
C PRO A 36 8.64 8.33 -11.73
N ILE A 37 7.48 8.08 -12.34
CA ILE A 37 7.23 6.88 -13.13
C ILE A 37 6.89 7.35 -14.55
N SER A 38 7.57 6.78 -15.55
CA SER A 38 7.30 7.08 -16.95
C SER A 38 6.35 6.03 -17.56
N ASN A 39 5.75 6.39 -18.70
CA ASN A 39 4.93 5.48 -19.52
C ASN A 39 3.69 4.94 -18.79
N LEU A 40 3.06 5.79 -17.97
CA LEU A 40 1.79 5.41 -17.33
C LEU A 40 0.64 5.48 -18.33
N PRO A 41 -0.40 4.62 -18.21
CA PRO A 41 -1.61 4.74 -18.98
C PRO A 41 -2.30 6.10 -18.79
N LYS A 42 -3.13 6.51 -19.75
CA LYS A 42 -3.75 7.84 -19.75
C LYS A 42 -4.63 8.13 -18.54
N ASN A 43 -5.31 7.13 -18.03
CA ASN A 43 -6.20 7.25 -16.87
C ASN A 43 -5.49 7.03 -15.52
N VAL A 44 -4.16 6.97 -15.53
CA VAL A 44 -3.34 6.85 -14.32
C VAL A 44 -2.65 8.17 -14.07
N SER A 45 -2.90 8.73 -12.89
CA SER A 45 -2.20 9.93 -12.40
C SER A 45 -1.09 9.51 -11.45
N LEU A 46 0.01 10.25 -11.44
CA LEU A 46 1.09 10.03 -10.50
C LEU A 46 1.01 11.04 -9.35
N LEU A 47 0.98 10.56 -8.13
CA LEU A 47 1.15 11.37 -6.94
C LEU A 47 2.56 11.08 -6.40
N ASN A 48 3.48 11.99 -6.69
CA ASN A 48 4.87 11.86 -6.26
C ASN A 48 5.04 12.56 -4.92
N ILE A 49 5.35 11.80 -3.87
CA ILE A 49 5.40 12.31 -2.49
C ILE A 49 6.66 11.85 -1.78
N ASN A 50 7.08 12.67 -0.81
CA ASN A 50 8.04 12.23 0.19
C ASN A 50 7.25 11.53 1.31
N PHE A 51 7.52 10.26 1.56
CA PHE A 51 6.73 9.48 2.51
C PHE A 51 6.83 10.00 3.94
N ASP A 52 8.00 10.45 4.37
CA ASP A 52 8.16 10.94 5.74
C ASP A 52 7.37 12.23 5.98
N ASP A 53 7.46 13.19 5.06
CA ASP A 53 6.66 14.42 5.15
C ASP A 53 5.17 14.13 5.08
N PHE A 54 4.79 13.26 4.18
CA PHE A 54 3.39 12.88 3.98
C PHE A 54 2.83 12.17 5.22
N PHE A 55 3.66 11.37 5.89
CA PHE A 55 3.29 10.65 7.10
C PHE A 55 2.79 11.59 8.19
N GLU A 56 3.46 12.75 8.36
CA GLU A 56 3.12 13.70 9.40
C GLU A 56 1.98 14.64 9.00
N ASN A 57 2.00 15.13 7.77
CA ASN A 57 1.17 16.27 7.37
C ASN A 57 0.25 16.01 6.18
N GLY A 58 0.46 14.91 5.46
CA GLY A 58 -0.26 14.65 4.22
C GLY A 58 -1.63 14.04 4.41
N SER A 59 -2.48 14.26 3.41
CA SER A 59 -3.76 13.56 3.27
C SER A 59 -3.85 12.99 1.86
N LEU A 60 -4.58 11.88 1.71
CA LEU A 60 -4.77 11.25 0.41
C LEU A 60 -5.97 11.88 -0.31
N PRO A 61 -5.96 11.89 -1.65
CA PRO A 61 -7.14 12.29 -2.39
C PRO A 61 -8.29 11.31 -2.14
N SER A 62 -9.51 11.77 -2.39
CA SER A 62 -10.70 10.94 -2.25
C SER A 62 -10.55 9.65 -3.05
N CYS A 63 -10.85 8.52 -2.43
CA CYS A 63 -10.68 7.22 -3.06
C CYS A 63 -11.68 6.20 -2.53
N ASP A 64 -11.91 5.15 -3.31
CA ASP A 64 -12.77 4.02 -2.93
C ASP A 64 -11.98 2.84 -2.42
N HIS A 65 -10.84 2.57 -3.03
CA HIS A 65 -10.06 1.36 -2.80
C HIS A 65 -8.58 1.70 -2.75
N ILE A 66 -7.91 1.28 -1.69
CA ILE A 66 -6.46 1.38 -1.61
C ILE A 66 -5.84 0.00 -1.76
N TYR A 67 -4.82 -0.08 -2.63
CA TYR A 67 -4.00 -1.26 -2.85
C TYR A 67 -2.61 -1.00 -2.28
N ILE A 68 -2.24 -1.75 -1.28
CA ILE A 68 -0.92 -1.61 -0.65
C ILE A 68 -0.02 -2.74 -1.14
N CYS A 69 0.87 -2.40 -2.06
CA CYS A 69 1.86 -3.29 -2.64
C CYS A 69 3.28 -2.93 -2.17
N LEU A 70 3.35 -2.09 -1.15
CA LEU A 70 4.60 -1.60 -0.60
C LEU A 70 5.25 -2.70 0.24
N GLY A 71 6.54 -2.90 0.03
CA GLY A 71 7.30 -3.86 0.80
C GLY A 71 8.76 -3.82 0.41
N THR A 72 9.59 -4.35 1.26
CA THR A 72 11.02 -4.47 1.01
C THR A 72 11.52 -5.76 1.65
N THR A 73 12.83 -5.94 1.68
CA THR A 73 13.46 -7.03 2.43
C THR A 73 14.38 -6.42 3.48
N ILE A 74 14.73 -7.18 4.50
CA ILE A 74 15.65 -6.69 5.54
C ILE A 74 16.99 -6.30 4.90
N LYS A 75 17.44 -7.09 3.93
CA LYS A 75 18.68 -6.83 3.19
C LYS A 75 18.61 -5.51 2.41
N LYS A 76 17.53 -5.28 1.66
CA LYS A 76 17.36 -4.05 0.90
C LYS A 76 17.17 -2.83 1.78
N ALA A 77 16.46 -2.99 2.87
CA ALA A 77 16.20 -1.90 3.82
C ALA A 77 17.46 -1.52 4.61
N GLY A 78 18.38 -2.46 4.82
CA GLY A 78 19.63 -2.25 5.54
C GLY A 78 19.60 -2.62 7.02
N SER A 79 18.42 -2.70 7.63
CA SER A 79 18.26 -3.10 9.02
C SER A 79 16.82 -3.55 9.29
N GLN A 80 16.60 -4.18 10.43
CA GLN A 80 15.27 -4.57 10.87
C GLN A 80 14.38 -3.35 11.13
N SER A 81 14.93 -2.28 11.69
CA SER A 81 14.16 -1.06 11.96
C SER A 81 13.73 -0.36 10.68
N GLU A 82 14.58 -0.27 9.67
CA GLU A 82 14.23 0.30 8.37
C GLU A 82 13.23 -0.59 7.64
N PHE A 83 13.37 -1.90 7.74
CA PHE A 83 12.38 -2.82 7.18
C PHE A 83 11.01 -2.60 7.81
N LYS A 84 10.93 -2.52 9.14
CA LYS A 84 9.68 -2.31 9.85
C LYS A 84 9.04 -0.97 9.49
N LYS A 85 9.85 0.07 9.30
CA LYS A 85 9.37 1.39 8.88
C LYS A 85 8.58 1.30 7.56
N VAL A 86 9.11 0.58 6.56
CA VAL A 86 8.46 0.43 5.27
C VAL A 86 7.29 -0.55 5.35
N ASP A 87 7.53 -1.74 5.86
CA ASP A 87 6.56 -2.83 5.81
C ASP A 87 5.47 -2.73 6.87
N PHE A 88 5.69 -2.00 7.94
CA PHE A 88 4.69 -1.78 8.98
C PHE A 88 4.21 -0.34 9.01
N ASP A 89 5.08 0.62 9.36
CA ASP A 89 4.67 1.99 9.65
C ASP A 89 4.01 2.66 8.42
N TYR A 90 4.64 2.58 7.26
CA TYR A 90 4.07 3.18 6.05
C TYR A 90 2.78 2.49 5.64
N CYS A 91 2.74 1.16 5.64
CA CYS A 91 1.54 0.42 5.25
C CYS A 91 0.34 0.76 6.13
N VAL A 92 0.52 0.78 7.43
CA VAL A 92 -0.56 1.09 8.38
C VAL A 92 -0.99 2.55 8.24
N SER A 93 -0.04 3.47 8.07
CA SER A 93 -0.36 4.90 7.92
C SER A 93 -1.14 5.16 6.64
N PHE A 94 -0.72 4.59 5.52
CA PHE A 94 -1.46 4.74 4.27
C PHE A 94 -2.87 4.15 4.36
N ALA A 95 -3.00 3.02 5.02
CA ALA A 95 -4.31 2.40 5.23
C ALA A 95 -5.24 3.34 6.02
N LYS A 96 -4.76 3.93 7.10
CA LYS A 96 -5.53 4.88 7.91
C LYS A 96 -5.90 6.13 7.13
N LYS A 97 -4.94 6.70 6.39
CA LYS A 97 -5.17 7.89 5.58
C LYS A 97 -6.16 7.65 4.45
N ALA A 98 -6.10 6.47 3.82
CA ALA A 98 -7.07 6.10 2.80
C ALA A 98 -8.47 5.97 3.38
N ARG A 99 -8.59 5.39 4.56
CA ARG A 99 -9.90 5.30 5.23
C ARG A 99 -10.46 6.69 5.55
N GLU A 100 -9.62 7.60 6.00
CA GLU A 100 -10.00 8.99 6.24
C GLU A 100 -10.44 9.70 4.95
N ALA A 101 -9.83 9.34 3.82
CA ALA A 101 -10.15 9.89 2.50
C ALA A 101 -11.39 9.26 1.86
N GLY A 102 -12.06 8.36 2.56
CA GLY A 102 -13.31 7.75 2.09
C GLY A 102 -13.19 6.33 1.57
N ALA A 103 -12.01 5.73 1.53
CA ALA A 103 -11.84 4.36 1.06
C ALA A 103 -12.64 3.40 1.93
N THR A 104 -13.44 2.54 1.30
CA THR A 104 -14.21 1.49 1.97
C THR A 104 -13.58 0.12 1.78
N LYS A 105 -12.63 0.01 0.86
CA LYS A 105 -11.99 -1.25 0.51
C LYS A 105 -10.47 -1.11 0.58
N ILE A 106 -9.80 -2.15 1.07
CA ILE A 106 -8.36 -2.25 1.09
C ILE A 106 -7.91 -3.63 0.60
N SER A 107 -6.85 -3.64 -0.18
CA SER A 107 -6.16 -4.86 -0.59
C SER A 107 -4.69 -4.73 -0.21
N LEU A 108 -4.20 -5.69 0.55
CA LEU A 108 -2.82 -5.72 1.05
C LEU A 108 -2.09 -6.92 0.47
N VAL A 109 -0.90 -6.68 -0.05
CA VAL A 109 0.02 -7.76 -0.41
C VAL A 109 0.88 -8.07 0.82
N SER A 110 0.69 -9.25 1.36
CA SER A 110 1.43 -9.76 2.52
C SER A 110 2.37 -10.90 2.08
N SER A 111 2.51 -11.91 2.88
CA SER A 111 3.39 -13.05 2.58
C SER A 111 2.79 -14.34 3.11
N VAL A 112 3.01 -15.44 2.39
CA VAL A 112 2.69 -16.75 2.93
C VAL A 112 3.47 -16.97 4.23
N GLY A 113 2.79 -17.49 5.25
CA GLY A 113 3.39 -17.70 6.56
C GLY A 113 3.34 -16.49 7.49
N ALA A 114 2.79 -15.35 7.05
CA ALA A 114 2.62 -14.17 7.89
C ALA A 114 1.84 -14.53 9.16
N ASN A 115 2.43 -14.24 10.33
CA ASN A 115 1.84 -14.59 11.62
C ASN A 115 2.49 -13.74 12.71
N PRO A 116 1.73 -12.97 13.50
CA PRO A 116 2.31 -12.09 14.52
C PRO A 116 2.98 -12.84 15.69
N TYR A 117 2.76 -14.13 15.80
CA TYR A 117 3.25 -14.93 16.93
C TYR A 117 4.47 -15.79 16.62
N VAL A 118 4.98 -15.76 15.38
CA VAL A 118 6.18 -16.53 15.00
C VAL A 118 7.46 -15.77 15.36
N LYS A 119 8.57 -16.49 15.44
CA LYS A 119 9.87 -15.90 15.79
C LYS A 119 10.54 -15.18 14.61
N ASN A 120 10.27 -15.64 13.39
CA ASN A 120 10.84 -15.01 12.20
C ASN A 120 10.40 -13.57 12.10
N PHE A 121 11.34 -12.62 12.12
CA PHE A 121 11.05 -11.20 12.19
C PHE A 121 10.23 -10.72 10.96
N TYR A 122 10.59 -11.18 9.76
CA TYR A 122 9.89 -10.81 8.54
C TYR A 122 8.42 -11.24 8.59
N LEU A 123 8.18 -12.50 8.88
CA LEU A 123 6.82 -13.06 8.94
C LEU A 123 6.02 -12.50 10.12
N LYS A 124 6.68 -12.25 11.24
CA LYS A 124 6.06 -11.60 12.38
C LYS A 124 5.59 -10.19 12.03
N THR A 125 6.45 -9.41 11.40
CA THR A 125 6.11 -8.04 10.98
C THR A 125 4.95 -8.05 9.99
N LYS A 126 4.97 -8.95 9.00
CA LYS A 126 3.86 -9.09 8.06
C LYS A 126 2.54 -9.43 8.77
N GLY A 127 2.60 -10.34 9.74
CA GLY A 127 1.44 -10.69 10.54
C GLY A 127 0.90 -9.53 11.38
N GLU A 128 1.81 -8.73 11.94
CA GLU A 128 1.43 -7.54 12.71
C GLU A 128 0.75 -6.49 11.83
N VAL A 129 1.21 -6.30 10.60
CA VAL A 129 0.56 -5.41 9.63
C VAL A 129 -0.87 -5.87 9.35
N GLU A 130 -1.05 -7.17 9.09
CA GLU A 130 -2.38 -7.73 8.84
C GLU A 130 -3.32 -7.46 10.00
N GLU A 131 -2.85 -7.67 11.23
CA GLU A 131 -3.66 -7.46 12.44
C GLU A 131 -4.05 -5.98 12.62
N GLU A 132 -3.10 -5.05 12.39
CA GLU A 132 -3.39 -3.62 12.50
C GLU A 132 -4.39 -3.17 11.44
N ILE A 133 -4.27 -3.66 10.22
CA ILE A 133 -5.21 -3.31 9.15
C ILE A 133 -6.61 -3.82 9.45
N LYS A 134 -6.73 -5.01 10.04
CA LYS A 134 -8.03 -5.57 10.42
C LYS A 134 -8.76 -4.72 11.47
N LYS A 135 -8.03 -3.93 12.24
CA LYS A 135 -8.62 -3.02 13.25
C LYS A 135 -9.19 -1.74 12.64
N ILE A 136 -8.83 -1.42 11.40
CA ILE A 136 -9.34 -0.25 10.71
C ILE A 136 -10.72 -0.60 10.13
N ASP A 137 -11.66 0.33 10.24
CA ASP A 137 -13.05 0.11 9.85
C ASP A 137 -13.25 0.18 8.34
N PHE A 138 -12.63 -0.74 7.60
CA PHE A 138 -12.91 -0.94 6.18
C PHE A 138 -14.09 -1.88 6.01
N HIS A 139 -14.91 -1.60 5.01
CA HIS A 139 -16.03 -2.47 4.65
C HIS A 139 -15.55 -3.81 4.06
N SER A 140 -14.46 -3.79 3.32
CA SER A 140 -13.88 -4.97 2.70
C SER A 140 -12.36 -4.95 2.86
N ILE A 141 -11.80 -6.04 3.38
CA ILE A 141 -10.36 -6.21 3.59
C ILE A 141 -9.93 -7.47 2.87
N ASN A 142 -9.03 -7.32 1.91
CA ASN A 142 -8.46 -8.43 1.15
C ASN A 142 -6.96 -8.52 1.43
N ILE A 143 -6.52 -9.68 1.89
CA ILE A 143 -5.10 -9.92 2.20
C ILE A 143 -4.61 -11.03 1.28
N PHE A 144 -3.61 -10.70 0.47
CA PHE A 144 -3.01 -11.63 -0.48
C PHE A 144 -1.65 -12.08 0.06
N ARG A 145 -1.46 -13.38 0.13
CA ARG A 145 -0.22 -14.01 0.63
C ARG A 145 0.41 -14.83 -0.48
N PRO A 146 1.10 -14.16 -1.41
CA PRO A 146 1.73 -14.89 -2.51
C PRO A 146 2.86 -15.80 -2.07
#